data_79d44c478dcc2e1d70333f1c00e4ece1
#
_entry.id   79d44c478dcc2e1d70333f1c00e4ece1
#
_cell.length_a   1.000
_cell.length_b   1.000
_cell.length_c   1.000
_cell.angle_alpha   90.00
_cell.angle_beta   90.00
_cell.angle_gamma   90.00
#
_symmetry.space_group_name_H-M   'P 1'
#
loop_
_entity.id
_entity.type
_entity.pdbx_description
1 polymer ?
#
loop_
_entity_poly.entity_id
_entity_poly.type
_entity_poly.pdbx_seq_one_letter_code
_entity_poly.pdbx_strand_id
1 'polypeptide(L)'
;MPLIVKPTPAHPEPPAHKIMPAFATRFGPKLAGEVAATDRLVRVNALTALCDALSDPEQAHGCADAGVVETLNAHVSGGQDAPTRVLAAKALCGCARDARAARAMVDAATPAAIQGACLNDAEQDVRMHCYDALIRLGGGPRRGASSIVAAGYPKALVEKAEKESVGLQPRALDLLTSCLGNEQGLAEALDAGGIATCLSLLGSMEAAVRAAAGRCLAGLCFDVSAKDAAVEADAVDILCALLEDPDLGARRAACAALVSVTTTDEGKRRMVPAEPRPRDAVAAIIALLAEPDAYLTTTACKLVANVAVHPKVRAQLREDKECLPAIDALIAGPGTDQDALVAQHARIAKDAVLWEP
;
A
#
# COMPACT_ATOMS: atom_id res chain seq x y z
N MET A 1 -30.15 -26.71 -17.84
CA MET A 1 -29.80 -26.68 -19.28
C MET A 1 -30.30 -25.37 -19.86
N PRO A 2 -29.46 -24.49 -20.39
CA PRO A 2 -29.94 -23.32 -21.08
C PRO A 2 -30.65 -23.73 -22.37
N LEU A 3 -31.84 -23.19 -22.59
CA LEU A 3 -32.60 -23.35 -23.84
C LEU A 3 -31.80 -22.69 -24.98
N ILE A 4 -31.18 -23.51 -25.83
CA ILE A 4 -30.59 -23.03 -27.09
C ILE A 4 -31.76 -22.73 -28.03
N VAL A 5 -32.16 -21.46 -28.09
CA VAL A 5 -33.17 -21.01 -29.07
C VAL A 5 -32.49 -20.98 -30.44
N LYS A 6 -32.91 -21.83 -31.36
CA LYS A 6 -32.41 -21.77 -32.74
C LYS A 6 -32.90 -20.51 -33.43
N PRO A 7 -32.07 -19.87 -34.26
CA PRO A 7 -32.50 -18.70 -35.06
C PRO A 7 -33.69 -19.03 -35.91
N THR A 8 -34.65 -18.15 -35.97
CA THR A 8 -35.84 -18.25 -36.82
C THR A 8 -35.96 -17.02 -37.71
N PRO A 9 -36.75 -17.03 -38.80
CA PRO A 9 -36.95 -15.84 -39.61
C PRO A 9 -37.50 -14.63 -38.87
N ALA A 10 -38.24 -14.88 -37.76
CA ALA A 10 -38.71 -13.82 -36.85
C ALA A 10 -37.62 -13.33 -35.85
N HIS A 11 -36.61 -14.16 -35.62
CA HIS A 11 -35.48 -13.85 -34.74
C HIS A 11 -34.18 -14.29 -35.42
N PRO A 12 -33.72 -13.53 -36.44
CA PRO A 12 -32.49 -13.86 -37.15
C PRO A 12 -31.28 -13.71 -36.24
N GLU A 13 -30.19 -14.44 -36.53
CA GLU A 13 -28.92 -14.18 -35.89
C GLU A 13 -28.56 -12.72 -36.07
N PRO A 14 -28.19 -12.01 -34.97
CA PRO A 14 -27.76 -10.63 -35.08
C PRO A 14 -26.45 -10.55 -35.86
N PRO A 15 -26.25 -9.47 -36.62
CA PRO A 15 -25.04 -9.30 -37.43
C PRO A 15 -23.80 -9.34 -36.55
N ALA A 16 -22.76 -10.02 -37.03
CA ALA A 16 -21.51 -10.28 -36.28
C ALA A 16 -20.78 -9.04 -35.73
N HIS A 17 -21.10 -7.84 -36.23
CA HIS A 17 -20.53 -6.59 -35.77
C HIS A 17 -21.30 -5.91 -34.61
N LYS A 18 -22.47 -6.42 -34.23
CA LYS A 18 -23.15 -5.99 -33.01
C LYS A 18 -22.55 -6.73 -31.80
N ILE A 19 -21.98 -5.98 -30.89
CA ILE A 19 -21.59 -6.47 -29.58
C ILE A 19 -22.87 -6.97 -28.91
N MET A 20 -23.07 -8.27 -29.00
CA MET A 20 -24.11 -8.93 -28.20
C MET A 20 -23.46 -9.30 -26.86
N PRO A 21 -24.13 -9.08 -25.73
CA PRO A 21 -23.74 -9.76 -24.52
C PRO A 21 -23.83 -11.26 -24.79
N ALA A 22 -22.69 -11.84 -25.13
CA ALA A 22 -22.59 -13.29 -25.25
C ALA A 22 -22.75 -13.82 -23.84
N PHE A 23 -23.83 -14.59 -23.61
CA PHE A 23 -24.03 -15.27 -22.35
C PHE A 23 -22.71 -15.94 -21.92
N ALA A 24 -22.23 -15.54 -20.76
CA ALA A 24 -21.08 -15.96 -19.95
C ALA A 24 -19.88 -16.69 -20.64
N THR A 25 -20.07 -17.67 -21.48
CA THR A 25 -18.99 -18.51 -22.03
C THR A 25 -18.32 -17.96 -23.30
N ARG A 26 -18.93 -17.03 -24.03
CA ARG A 26 -18.40 -16.47 -25.27
C ARG A 26 -17.87 -15.04 -25.12
N PHE A 27 -18.24 -14.37 -24.05
CA PHE A 27 -17.90 -12.95 -23.84
C PHE A 27 -16.38 -12.77 -23.69
N GLY A 28 -15.76 -13.52 -22.77
CA GLY A 28 -14.32 -13.42 -22.51
C GLY A 28 -13.47 -13.69 -23.76
N PRO A 29 -13.63 -14.83 -24.47
CA PRO A 29 -12.88 -15.12 -25.69
C PRO A 29 -13.08 -14.10 -26.82
N LYS A 30 -14.30 -13.59 -27.00
CA LYS A 30 -14.58 -12.55 -28.00
C LYS A 30 -13.83 -11.25 -27.66
N LEU A 31 -13.96 -10.80 -26.43
CA LEU A 31 -13.34 -9.57 -25.97
C LEU A 31 -11.81 -9.66 -26.01
N ALA A 32 -11.23 -10.80 -25.62
CA ALA A 32 -9.79 -11.04 -25.74
C ALA A 32 -9.30 -10.95 -27.19
N GLY A 33 -10.06 -11.51 -28.15
CA GLY A 33 -9.75 -11.39 -29.57
C GLY A 33 -9.83 -9.95 -30.10
N GLU A 34 -10.82 -9.18 -29.64
CA GLU A 34 -10.98 -7.75 -30.03
C GLU A 34 -9.91 -6.86 -29.38
N VAL A 35 -9.49 -7.16 -28.14
CA VAL A 35 -8.34 -6.48 -27.48
C VAL A 35 -7.05 -6.71 -28.27
N ALA A 36 -6.85 -7.90 -28.86
CA ALA A 36 -5.69 -8.24 -29.68
C ALA A 36 -5.76 -7.67 -31.12
N ALA A 37 -6.86 -7.02 -31.51
CA ALA A 37 -7.07 -6.55 -32.88
C ALA A 37 -5.99 -5.55 -33.33
N THR A 38 -5.59 -5.63 -34.59
CA THR A 38 -4.66 -4.68 -35.19
C THR A 38 -5.31 -3.31 -35.44
N ASP A 39 -6.61 -3.30 -35.72
CA ASP A 39 -7.37 -2.06 -35.86
C ASP A 39 -7.41 -1.31 -34.52
N ARG A 40 -6.96 -0.05 -34.54
CA ARG A 40 -6.87 0.80 -33.35
C ARG A 40 -8.23 1.08 -32.73
N LEU A 41 -9.24 1.33 -33.57
CA LEU A 41 -10.58 1.68 -33.07
C LEU A 41 -11.26 0.48 -32.40
N VAL A 42 -11.13 -0.69 -33.01
CA VAL A 42 -11.64 -1.94 -32.44
C VAL A 42 -10.93 -2.24 -31.10
N ARG A 43 -9.62 -2.12 -31.07
CA ARG A 43 -8.81 -2.36 -29.87
C ARG A 43 -9.16 -1.41 -28.73
N VAL A 44 -9.25 -0.09 -28.98
CA VAL A 44 -9.56 0.90 -27.94
C VAL A 44 -10.98 0.70 -27.40
N ASN A 45 -11.96 0.43 -28.28
CA ASN A 45 -13.33 0.13 -27.87
C ASN A 45 -13.39 -1.14 -27.02
N ALA A 46 -12.66 -2.18 -27.43
CA ALA A 46 -12.59 -3.44 -26.68
C ALA A 46 -11.91 -3.26 -25.31
N LEU A 47 -10.82 -2.51 -25.23
CA LEU A 47 -10.16 -2.17 -23.96
C LEU A 47 -11.08 -1.38 -23.02
N THR A 48 -11.87 -0.45 -23.57
CA THR A 48 -12.87 0.28 -22.78
C THR A 48 -13.94 -0.65 -22.23
N ALA A 49 -14.51 -1.50 -23.09
CA ALA A 49 -15.50 -2.51 -22.70
C ALA A 49 -14.91 -3.51 -21.67
N LEU A 50 -13.63 -3.86 -21.82
CA LEU A 50 -12.94 -4.73 -20.86
C LEU A 50 -12.81 -4.07 -19.48
N CYS A 51 -12.45 -2.79 -19.42
CA CYS A 51 -12.37 -2.06 -18.16
C CYS A 51 -13.71 -2.05 -17.41
N ASP A 52 -14.82 -1.93 -18.14
CA ASP A 52 -16.17 -1.99 -17.56
C ASP A 52 -16.52 -3.43 -17.10
N ALA A 53 -16.20 -4.42 -17.93
CA ALA A 53 -16.44 -5.83 -17.64
C ALA A 53 -15.69 -6.35 -16.41
N LEU A 54 -14.47 -5.86 -16.17
CA LEU A 54 -13.65 -6.27 -15.03
C LEU A 54 -14.18 -5.80 -13.66
N SER A 55 -15.27 -5.03 -13.63
CA SER A 55 -16.02 -4.73 -12.40
C SER A 55 -16.91 -5.88 -11.94
N ASP A 56 -17.24 -6.81 -12.84
CA ASP A 56 -18.04 -8.01 -12.58
C ASP A 56 -17.11 -9.24 -12.44
N PRO A 57 -17.12 -9.96 -11.29
CA PRO A 57 -16.23 -11.09 -11.05
C PRO A 57 -16.37 -12.23 -12.07
N GLU A 58 -17.59 -12.56 -12.54
CA GLU A 58 -17.79 -13.63 -13.54
C GLU A 58 -17.16 -13.27 -14.88
N GLN A 59 -17.30 -12.00 -15.29
CA GLN A 59 -16.71 -11.49 -16.53
C GLN A 59 -15.20 -11.42 -16.42
N ALA A 60 -14.67 -11.00 -15.26
CA ALA A 60 -13.24 -10.98 -14.98
C ALA A 60 -12.62 -12.39 -15.10
N HIS A 61 -13.27 -13.42 -14.53
CA HIS A 61 -12.86 -14.82 -14.67
C HIS A 61 -12.83 -15.26 -16.14
N GLY A 62 -13.91 -15.01 -16.90
CA GLY A 62 -14.00 -15.39 -18.30
C GLY A 62 -12.95 -14.71 -19.19
N CYS A 63 -12.58 -13.45 -18.89
CA CYS A 63 -11.54 -12.72 -19.60
C CYS A 63 -10.13 -13.25 -19.25
N ALA A 64 -9.89 -13.56 -17.96
CA ALA A 64 -8.62 -14.15 -17.52
C ALA A 64 -8.37 -15.52 -18.16
N ASP A 65 -9.40 -16.39 -18.19
CA ASP A 65 -9.34 -17.70 -18.83
C ASP A 65 -9.12 -17.63 -20.35
N ALA A 66 -9.52 -16.53 -20.97
CA ALA A 66 -9.32 -16.28 -22.40
C ALA A 66 -7.92 -15.71 -22.73
N GLY A 67 -7.00 -15.60 -21.77
CA GLY A 67 -5.62 -15.14 -22.00
C GLY A 67 -5.51 -13.64 -22.26
N VAL A 68 -6.43 -12.82 -21.73
CA VAL A 68 -6.39 -11.36 -21.93
C VAL A 68 -5.17 -10.72 -21.30
N VAL A 69 -4.64 -11.30 -20.21
CA VAL A 69 -3.53 -10.70 -19.42
C VAL A 69 -2.25 -10.58 -20.24
N GLU A 70 -1.90 -11.61 -21.02
CA GLU A 70 -0.71 -11.59 -21.89
C GLU A 70 -0.81 -10.50 -22.95
N THR A 71 -2.01 -10.31 -23.52
CA THR A 71 -2.28 -9.27 -24.50
C THR A 71 -2.19 -7.88 -23.87
N LEU A 72 -2.70 -7.71 -22.64
CA LEU A 72 -2.58 -6.45 -21.89
C LEU A 72 -1.13 -6.12 -21.58
N ASN A 73 -0.32 -7.10 -21.14
CA ASN A 73 1.10 -6.93 -20.90
C ASN A 73 1.81 -6.42 -22.18
N ALA A 74 1.51 -7.04 -23.33
CA ALA A 74 2.08 -6.63 -24.61
C ALA A 74 1.63 -5.20 -25.02
N HIS A 75 0.41 -4.81 -24.72
CA HIS A 75 -0.05 -3.45 -25.01
C HIS A 75 0.58 -2.40 -24.12
N VAL A 76 0.79 -2.68 -22.83
CA VAL A 76 1.45 -1.75 -21.91
C VAL A 76 2.92 -1.55 -22.29
N SER A 77 3.66 -2.63 -22.62
CA SER A 77 5.10 -2.60 -22.88
C SER A 77 5.48 -2.37 -24.33
N GLY A 78 4.56 -2.55 -25.28
CA GLY A 78 4.86 -2.78 -26.70
C GLY A 78 4.80 -1.55 -27.62
N GLY A 79 5.10 -0.33 -27.19
CA GLY A 79 5.18 0.83 -28.09
C GLY A 79 3.86 1.25 -28.75
N GLN A 80 2.73 0.90 -28.18
CA GLN A 80 1.40 1.32 -28.59
C GLN A 80 1.17 2.81 -28.36
N ASP A 81 0.11 3.38 -28.94
CA ASP A 81 -0.30 4.75 -28.65
C ASP A 81 -0.72 4.94 -27.18
N ALA A 82 -0.57 6.15 -26.66
CA ALA A 82 -0.84 6.46 -25.26
C ALA A 82 -2.24 6.00 -24.77
N PRO A 83 -3.35 6.24 -25.50
CA PRO A 83 -4.68 5.75 -25.10
C PRO A 83 -4.74 4.22 -24.95
N THR A 84 -4.09 3.46 -25.83
CA THR A 84 -4.04 2.00 -25.73
C THR A 84 -3.26 1.57 -24.49
N ARG A 85 -2.09 2.17 -24.22
CA ARG A 85 -1.30 1.85 -23.03
C ARG A 85 -2.04 2.17 -21.73
N VAL A 86 -2.67 3.35 -21.66
CA VAL A 86 -3.46 3.76 -20.48
C VAL A 86 -4.61 2.79 -20.20
N LEU A 87 -5.40 2.45 -21.23
CA LEU A 87 -6.53 1.53 -21.06
C LEU A 87 -6.05 0.11 -20.71
N ALA A 88 -4.96 -0.36 -21.31
CA ALA A 88 -4.39 -1.67 -20.97
C ALA A 88 -3.88 -1.72 -19.54
N ALA A 89 -3.17 -0.68 -19.06
CA ALA A 89 -2.73 -0.58 -17.66
C ALA A 89 -3.93 -0.50 -16.69
N LYS A 90 -4.97 0.26 -17.05
CA LYS A 90 -6.23 0.32 -16.30
C LYS A 90 -6.93 -1.04 -16.22
N ALA A 91 -6.95 -1.78 -17.32
CA ALA A 91 -7.50 -3.15 -17.35
C ALA A 91 -6.69 -4.11 -16.45
N LEU A 92 -5.35 -4.05 -16.45
CA LEU A 92 -4.51 -4.80 -15.51
C LEU A 92 -4.85 -4.47 -14.05
N CYS A 93 -5.08 -3.19 -13.73
CA CYS A 93 -5.54 -2.79 -12.40
C CYS A 93 -6.92 -3.39 -12.06
N GLY A 94 -7.80 -3.54 -13.03
CA GLY A 94 -9.08 -4.26 -12.92
C GLY A 94 -8.87 -5.76 -12.65
N CYS A 95 -8.01 -6.42 -13.42
CA CYS A 95 -7.65 -7.83 -13.25
C CYS A 95 -7.10 -8.11 -11.84
N ALA A 96 -6.29 -7.21 -11.29
CA ALA A 96 -5.70 -7.37 -9.96
C ALA A 96 -6.71 -7.34 -8.80
N ARG A 97 -7.99 -6.98 -9.05
CA ARG A 97 -9.06 -7.02 -8.04
C ARG A 97 -9.64 -8.42 -7.85
N ASP A 98 -9.58 -9.25 -8.88
CA ASP A 98 -10.10 -10.60 -8.87
C ASP A 98 -8.99 -11.61 -8.58
N ALA A 99 -9.23 -12.55 -7.68
CA ALA A 99 -8.20 -13.50 -7.23
C ALA A 99 -7.73 -14.45 -8.35
N ARG A 100 -8.59 -14.79 -9.32
CA ARG A 100 -8.25 -15.68 -10.44
C ARG A 100 -7.47 -14.92 -11.50
N ALA A 101 -7.94 -13.73 -11.87
CA ALA A 101 -7.23 -12.86 -12.80
C ALA A 101 -5.87 -12.41 -12.24
N ALA A 102 -5.78 -12.13 -10.93
CA ALA A 102 -4.52 -11.83 -10.27
C ALA A 102 -3.53 -13.01 -10.31
N ARG A 103 -4.01 -14.26 -10.21
CA ARG A 103 -3.15 -15.45 -10.43
C ARG A 103 -2.67 -15.52 -11.86
N ALA A 104 -3.55 -15.28 -12.85
CA ALA A 104 -3.15 -15.20 -14.25
C ALA A 104 -2.07 -14.13 -14.50
N MET A 105 -2.14 -12.99 -13.80
CA MET A 105 -1.08 -11.96 -13.86
C MET A 105 0.26 -12.47 -13.32
N VAL A 106 0.26 -13.26 -12.25
CA VAL A 106 1.50 -13.89 -11.73
C VAL A 106 2.03 -14.92 -12.73
N ASP A 107 1.16 -15.77 -13.27
CA ASP A 107 1.53 -16.83 -14.21
C ASP A 107 2.04 -16.25 -15.55
N ALA A 108 1.48 -15.13 -16.00
CA ALA A 108 1.92 -14.37 -17.17
C ALA A 108 3.14 -13.45 -16.90
N ALA A 109 3.77 -13.55 -15.73
CA ALA A 109 4.90 -12.72 -15.32
C ALA A 109 4.66 -11.21 -15.52
N THR A 110 3.43 -10.73 -15.27
CA THR A 110 3.03 -9.33 -15.47
C THR A 110 4.00 -8.33 -14.84
N PRO A 111 4.49 -8.49 -13.57
CA PRO A 111 5.43 -7.54 -13.00
C PRO A 111 6.68 -7.32 -13.86
N ALA A 112 7.28 -8.38 -14.37
CA ALA A 112 8.44 -8.27 -15.23
C ALA A 112 8.09 -7.67 -16.61
N ALA A 113 6.95 -8.06 -17.17
CA ALA A 113 6.52 -7.59 -18.49
C ALA A 113 6.26 -6.07 -18.54
N ILE A 114 5.70 -5.48 -17.48
CA ILE A 114 5.34 -4.05 -17.45
C ILE A 114 6.33 -3.17 -16.68
N GLN A 115 7.46 -3.70 -16.20
CA GLN A 115 8.41 -2.94 -15.36
C GLN A 115 8.87 -1.63 -16.02
N GLY A 116 9.27 -1.70 -17.29
CA GLY A 116 9.70 -0.52 -18.03
C GLY A 116 8.62 0.56 -18.11
N ALA A 117 7.37 0.18 -18.39
CA ALA A 117 6.26 1.10 -18.46
C ALA A 117 5.86 1.64 -17.07
N CYS A 118 5.84 0.78 -16.05
CA CYS A 118 5.52 1.17 -14.69
C CYS A 118 6.47 2.24 -14.14
N LEU A 119 7.75 2.11 -14.43
CA LEU A 119 8.78 3.00 -13.88
C LEU A 119 9.06 4.22 -14.76
N ASN A 120 8.90 4.11 -16.11
CA ASN A 120 9.49 5.08 -17.02
C ASN A 120 8.57 5.54 -18.16
N ASP A 121 7.31 5.08 -18.26
CA ASP A 121 6.42 5.58 -19.32
C ASP A 121 6.27 7.10 -19.22
N ALA A 122 6.26 7.77 -20.36
CA ALA A 122 6.06 9.22 -20.41
C ALA A 122 4.70 9.65 -19.89
N GLU A 123 3.67 8.81 -20.13
CA GLU A 123 2.31 9.04 -19.65
C GLU A 123 2.18 8.70 -18.17
N GLN A 124 1.84 9.71 -17.37
CA GLN A 124 1.65 9.55 -15.93
C GLN A 124 0.54 8.55 -15.59
N ASP A 125 -0.54 8.52 -16.38
CA ASP A 125 -1.67 7.62 -16.16
C ASP A 125 -1.29 6.15 -16.37
N VAL A 126 -0.37 5.85 -17.30
CA VAL A 126 0.17 4.50 -17.48
C VAL A 126 0.90 4.07 -16.20
N ARG A 127 1.84 4.90 -15.71
CA ARG A 127 2.58 4.60 -14.47
C ARG A 127 1.64 4.45 -13.29
N MET A 128 0.66 5.35 -13.15
CA MET A 128 -0.34 5.31 -12.08
C MET A 128 -1.10 3.97 -12.04
N HIS A 129 -1.66 3.56 -13.18
CA HIS A 129 -2.42 2.31 -13.25
C HIS A 129 -1.53 1.08 -13.08
N CYS A 130 -0.27 1.11 -13.54
CA CYS A 130 0.70 0.05 -13.29
C CYS A 130 1.03 -0.08 -11.80
N TYR A 131 1.29 1.04 -11.10
CA TYR A 131 1.48 1.04 -9.64
C TYR A 131 0.26 0.45 -8.93
N ASP A 132 -0.94 0.94 -9.24
CA ASP A 132 -2.18 0.48 -8.60
C ASP A 132 -2.43 -1.03 -8.86
N ALA A 133 -2.12 -1.53 -10.06
CA ALA A 133 -2.22 -2.96 -10.40
C ALA A 133 -1.24 -3.80 -9.56
N LEU A 134 0.01 -3.38 -9.45
CA LEU A 134 1.05 -4.10 -8.73
C LEU A 134 0.88 -4.03 -7.21
N ILE A 135 0.44 -2.90 -6.65
CA ILE A 135 0.09 -2.78 -5.22
C ILE A 135 -0.99 -3.80 -4.85
N ARG A 136 -2.06 -3.91 -5.67
CA ARG A 136 -3.12 -4.90 -5.47
C ARG A 136 -2.60 -6.33 -5.59
N LEU A 137 -1.76 -6.58 -6.60
CA LEU A 137 -1.15 -7.88 -6.82
C LEU A 137 -0.26 -8.28 -5.63
N GLY A 138 0.52 -7.35 -5.08
CA GLY A 138 1.38 -7.57 -3.91
C GLY A 138 0.60 -7.92 -2.65
N GLY A 139 -0.56 -7.29 -2.43
CA GLY A 139 -1.47 -7.59 -1.31
C GLY A 139 -2.41 -8.78 -1.53
N GLY A 140 -2.42 -9.38 -2.72
CA GLY A 140 -3.35 -10.41 -3.16
C GLY A 140 -2.81 -11.84 -3.05
N PRO A 141 -2.59 -12.57 -4.16
CA PRO A 141 -2.21 -13.97 -4.15
C PRO A 141 -0.83 -14.18 -3.50
N ARG A 142 -0.64 -15.35 -2.86
CA ARG A 142 0.61 -15.71 -2.12
C ARG A 142 1.93 -15.44 -2.86
N ARG A 143 1.93 -15.48 -4.21
CA ARG A 143 3.12 -15.23 -5.04
C ARG A 143 3.18 -13.82 -5.61
N GLY A 144 2.20 -12.96 -5.34
CA GLY A 144 2.14 -11.62 -5.91
C GLY A 144 3.36 -10.77 -5.52
N ALA A 145 3.59 -10.59 -4.23
CA ALA A 145 4.76 -9.87 -3.73
C ALA A 145 6.08 -10.49 -4.21
N SER A 146 6.21 -11.82 -4.15
CA SER A 146 7.43 -12.52 -4.62
C SER A 146 7.68 -12.32 -6.11
N SER A 147 6.64 -12.26 -6.96
CA SER A 147 6.80 -12.00 -8.39
C SER A 147 7.24 -10.56 -8.69
N ILE A 148 6.79 -9.59 -7.88
CA ILE A 148 7.21 -8.19 -7.95
C ILE A 148 8.68 -8.06 -7.53
N VAL A 149 9.07 -8.71 -6.43
CA VAL A 149 10.47 -8.73 -5.96
C VAL A 149 11.38 -9.39 -7.00
N ALA A 150 11.00 -10.56 -7.54
CA ALA A 150 11.76 -11.25 -8.57
C ALA A 150 11.92 -10.43 -9.87
N ALA A 151 11.02 -9.50 -10.12
CA ALA A 151 11.15 -8.54 -11.23
C ALA A 151 12.05 -7.34 -10.90
N GLY A 152 12.68 -7.27 -9.71
CA GLY A 152 13.65 -6.23 -9.35
C GLY A 152 13.05 -4.87 -8.98
N TYR A 153 11.78 -4.84 -8.56
CA TYR A 153 11.13 -3.59 -8.17
C TYR A 153 11.70 -2.95 -6.91
N PRO A 154 12.07 -3.66 -5.83
CA PRO A 154 12.44 -3.01 -4.57
C PRO A 154 13.54 -1.97 -4.74
N LYS A 155 14.67 -2.37 -5.33
CA LYS A 155 15.77 -1.44 -5.63
C LYS A 155 15.34 -0.31 -6.56
N ALA A 156 14.66 -0.63 -7.67
CA ALA A 156 14.21 0.34 -8.66
C ALA A 156 13.26 1.38 -8.09
N LEU A 157 12.39 0.98 -7.13
CA LEU A 157 11.44 1.87 -6.46
C LEU A 157 12.12 2.82 -5.48
N VAL A 158 13.14 2.37 -4.75
CA VAL A 158 13.94 3.25 -3.89
C VAL A 158 14.61 4.34 -4.73
N GLU A 159 15.27 3.97 -5.84
CA GLU A 159 15.92 4.92 -6.75
C GLU A 159 14.93 5.87 -7.46
N LYS A 160 13.68 5.42 -7.63
CA LYS A 160 12.62 6.17 -8.32
C LYS A 160 11.82 7.08 -7.40
N ALA A 161 11.63 6.71 -6.13
CA ALA A 161 10.68 7.35 -5.21
C ALA A 161 10.86 8.87 -5.11
N GLU A 162 12.09 9.35 -5.00
CA GLU A 162 12.37 10.81 -4.94
C GLU A 162 12.24 11.51 -6.31
N LYS A 163 12.44 10.77 -7.40
CA LYS A 163 12.45 11.29 -8.78
C LYS A 163 11.07 11.25 -9.42
N GLU A 164 10.13 10.53 -8.83
CA GLU A 164 8.78 10.39 -9.37
C GLU A 164 8.01 11.70 -9.20
N SER A 165 6.98 11.91 -10.02
CA SER A 165 6.07 13.03 -9.83
C SER A 165 5.39 12.95 -8.47
N VAL A 166 5.25 14.10 -7.80
CA VAL A 166 4.76 14.17 -6.40
C VAL A 166 3.43 13.44 -6.22
N GLY A 167 2.53 13.49 -7.21
CA GLY A 167 1.26 12.75 -7.19
C GLY A 167 1.38 11.22 -7.27
N LEU A 168 2.53 10.69 -7.72
CA LEU A 168 2.79 9.25 -7.81
C LEU A 168 3.79 8.73 -6.77
N GLN A 169 4.53 9.61 -6.10
CA GLN A 169 5.45 9.20 -5.02
C GLN A 169 4.78 8.30 -3.96
N PRO A 170 3.54 8.59 -3.49
CA PRO A 170 2.87 7.71 -2.54
C PRO A 170 2.67 6.30 -3.09
N ARG A 171 2.33 6.16 -4.37
CA ARG A 171 2.14 4.85 -5.01
C ARG A 171 3.42 4.06 -5.15
N ALA A 172 4.52 4.73 -5.52
CA ALA A 172 5.83 4.10 -5.58
C ALA A 172 6.26 3.56 -4.21
N LEU A 173 6.05 4.34 -3.13
CA LEU A 173 6.32 3.93 -1.76
C LEU A 173 5.37 2.82 -1.28
N ASP A 174 4.09 2.88 -1.62
CA ASP A 174 3.11 1.83 -1.25
C ASP A 174 3.43 0.50 -1.99
N LEU A 175 3.86 0.57 -3.26
CA LEU A 175 4.34 -0.61 -3.97
C LEU A 175 5.62 -1.16 -3.32
N LEU A 176 6.58 -0.33 -2.96
CA LEU A 176 7.76 -0.75 -2.21
C LEU A 176 7.36 -1.42 -0.90
N THR A 177 6.45 -0.80 -0.13
CA THR A 177 5.93 -1.36 1.13
C THR A 177 5.34 -2.75 0.94
N SER A 178 4.63 -3.02 -0.16
CA SER A 178 4.08 -4.34 -0.48
C SER A 178 5.15 -5.42 -0.71
N CYS A 179 6.39 -5.02 -1.00
CA CYS A 179 7.53 -5.93 -1.18
C CYS A 179 8.26 -6.26 0.13
N LEU A 180 8.11 -5.44 1.17
CA LEU A 180 8.91 -5.54 2.41
C LEU A 180 8.53 -6.74 3.30
N GLY A 181 7.38 -7.36 3.06
CA GLY A 181 7.04 -8.65 3.69
C GLY A 181 7.80 -9.85 3.12
N ASN A 182 8.60 -9.66 2.07
CA ASN A 182 9.48 -10.65 1.47
C ASN A 182 10.92 -10.34 1.90
N GLU A 183 11.64 -11.35 2.40
CA GLU A 183 13.00 -11.20 2.93
C GLU A 183 13.98 -10.61 1.90
N GLN A 184 13.96 -11.12 0.66
CA GLN A 184 14.77 -10.58 -0.42
C GLN A 184 14.38 -9.14 -0.77
N GLY A 185 13.07 -8.84 -0.81
CA GLY A 185 12.57 -7.50 -1.11
C GLY A 185 12.97 -6.48 -0.05
N LEU A 186 12.95 -6.87 1.23
CA LEU A 186 13.43 -6.06 2.33
C LEU A 186 14.94 -5.81 2.22
N ALA A 187 15.74 -6.86 1.99
CA ALA A 187 17.19 -6.72 1.84
C ALA A 187 17.55 -5.79 0.66
N GLU A 188 16.96 -6.00 -0.51
CA GLU A 188 17.21 -5.14 -1.69
C GLU A 188 16.83 -3.67 -1.45
N ALA A 189 15.73 -3.41 -0.71
CA ALA A 189 15.31 -2.05 -0.38
C ALA A 189 16.28 -1.38 0.61
N LEU A 190 16.79 -2.11 1.58
CA LEU A 190 17.78 -1.61 2.55
C LEU A 190 19.11 -1.33 1.86
N ASP A 191 19.62 -2.25 1.04
CA ASP A 191 20.86 -2.09 0.29
C ASP A 191 20.82 -0.91 -0.69
N ALA A 192 19.62 -0.60 -1.22
CA ALA A 192 19.41 0.55 -2.09
C ALA A 192 19.30 1.90 -1.34
N GLY A 193 19.36 1.92 -0.01
CA GLY A 193 19.26 3.14 0.79
C GLY A 193 17.82 3.57 1.12
N GLY A 194 16.88 2.60 1.20
CA GLY A 194 15.46 2.86 1.44
C GLY A 194 15.17 3.68 2.69
N ILE A 195 15.98 3.54 3.78
CA ILE A 195 15.82 4.34 5.00
C ILE A 195 16.05 5.81 4.68
N ALA A 196 17.17 6.16 4.05
CA ALA A 196 17.50 7.55 3.74
C ALA A 196 16.43 8.19 2.82
N THR A 197 15.98 7.44 1.80
CA THR A 197 14.90 7.87 0.91
C THR A 197 13.59 8.12 1.68
N CYS A 198 13.21 7.24 2.58
CA CYS A 198 11.99 7.45 3.40
C CYS A 198 12.14 8.69 4.30
N LEU A 199 13.28 8.86 4.97
CA LEU A 199 13.53 10.02 5.84
C LEU A 199 13.49 11.35 5.07
N SER A 200 14.06 11.39 3.87
CA SER A 200 13.96 12.54 2.96
C SER A 200 12.50 12.88 2.64
N LEU A 201 11.71 11.87 2.28
CA LEU A 201 10.30 12.04 1.88
C LEU A 201 9.34 12.33 3.06
N LEU A 202 9.72 12.03 4.31
CA LEU A 202 8.98 12.50 5.50
C LEU A 202 8.95 14.03 5.60
N GLY A 203 9.89 14.73 5.00
CA GLY A 203 9.92 16.20 4.90
C GLY A 203 9.08 16.79 3.76
N SER A 204 8.36 15.98 2.97
CA SER A 204 7.57 16.46 1.83
C SER A 204 6.46 17.43 2.24
N MET A 205 6.19 18.43 1.41
CA MET A 205 5.03 19.32 1.58
C MET A 205 3.70 18.58 1.44
N GLU A 206 3.66 17.50 0.66
CA GLU A 206 2.47 16.70 0.40
C GLU A 206 2.23 15.67 1.51
N ALA A 207 1.09 15.77 2.19
CA ALA A 207 0.73 14.88 3.29
C ALA A 207 0.68 13.40 2.88
N ALA A 208 0.18 13.09 1.69
CA ALA A 208 0.13 11.72 1.17
C ALA A 208 1.52 11.09 1.01
N VAL A 209 2.53 11.91 0.66
CA VAL A 209 3.93 11.46 0.55
C VAL A 209 4.50 11.19 1.94
N ARG A 210 4.31 12.10 2.92
CA ARG A 210 4.75 11.88 4.30
C ARG A 210 4.14 10.62 4.90
N ALA A 211 2.83 10.42 4.69
CA ALA A 211 2.13 9.23 5.16
C ALA A 211 2.68 7.93 4.53
N ALA A 212 2.92 7.92 3.23
CA ALA A 212 3.46 6.75 2.53
C ALA A 212 4.92 6.48 2.94
N ALA A 213 5.74 7.51 3.09
CA ALA A 213 7.12 7.40 3.56
C ALA A 213 7.20 6.82 4.99
N GLY A 214 6.32 7.27 5.89
CA GLY A 214 6.24 6.73 7.25
C GLY A 214 5.81 5.25 7.28
N ARG A 215 4.83 4.84 6.44
CA ARG A 215 4.45 3.43 6.30
C ARG A 215 5.60 2.58 5.77
N CYS A 216 6.30 3.06 4.75
CA CYS A 216 7.44 2.37 4.17
C CYS A 216 8.57 2.23 5.20
N LEU A 217 8.90 3.29 5.92
CA LEU A 217 9.91 3.25 6.99
C LEU A 217 9.53 2.25 8.09
N ALA A 218 8.27 2.23 8.53
CA ALA A 218 7.78 1.24 9.48
C ALA A 218 8.00 -0.19 8.99
N GLY A 219 7.77 -0.44 7.69
CA GLY A 219 8.02 -1.73 7.04
C GLY A 219 9.51 -2.08 6.96
N LEU A 220 10.39 -1.14 6.59
CA LEU A 220 11.84 -1.34 6.57
C LEU A 220 12.38 -1.68 7.97
N CYS A 221 11.83 -1.06 9.01
CA CYS A 221 12.18 -1.31 10.41
C CYS A 221 11.64 -2.65 10.98
N PHE A 222 11.23 -3.63 10.16
CA PHE A 222 11.12 -5.02 10.60
C PHE A 222 12.50 -5.66 10.81
N ASP A 223 13.49 -5.26 10.04
CA ASP A 223 14.88 -5.67 10.24
C ASP A 223 15.52 -4.93 11.42
N VAL A 224 16.34 -5.63 12.21
CA VAL A 224 16.99 -5.06 13.40
C VAL A 224 18.04 -4.02 13.02
N SER A 225 18.86 -4.32 12.01
CA SER A 225 19.90 -3.40 11.54
C SER A 225 19.30 -2.13 10.93
N ALA A 226 18.13 -2.25 10.30
CA ALA A 226 17.39 -1.12 9.77
C ALA A 226 16.87 -0.18 10.87
N LYS A 227 16.47 -0.72 12.04
CA LYS A 227 16.07 0.11 13.19
C LYS A 227 17.23 0.93 13.70
N ASP A 228 18.39 0.29 13.86
CA ASP A 228 19.58 0.98 14.34
C ASP A 228 20.02 2.06 13.35
N ALA A 229 20.06 1.77 12.05
CA ALA A 229 20.35 2.75 11.00
C ALA A 229 19.32 3.90 10.96
N ALA A 230 18.04 3.63 11.18
CA ALA A 230 17.03 4.69 11.26
C ALA A 230 17.25 5.60 12.48
N VAL A 231 17.60 5.01 13.63
CA VAL A 231 17.91 5.77 14.86
C VAL A 231 19.16 6.62 14.68
N GLU A 232 20.20 6.09 14.06
CA GLU A 232 21.45 6.82 13.75
C GLU A 232 21.20 7.99 12.78
N ALA A 233 20.22 7.85 11.89
CA ALA A 233 19.80 8.89 10.94
C ALA A 233 18.71 9.84 11.50
N ASP A 234 18.60 9.96 12.83
CA ASP A 234 17.68 10.87 13.54
C ASP A 234 16.18 10.66 13.22
N ALA A 235 15.78 9.44 12.79
CA ALA A 235 14.39 9.12 12.49
C ALA A 235 13.44 9.41 13.66
N VAL A 236 13.89 9.20 14.90
CA VAL A 236 13.07 9.44 16.10
C VAL A 236 12.63 10.91 16.19
N ASP A 237 13.55 11.85 15.94
CA ASP A 237 13.22 13.28 16.00
C ASP A 237 12.26 13.72 14.91
N ILE A 238 12.49 13.24 13.67
CA ILE A 238 11.62 13.51 12.53
C ILE A 238 10.22 12.94 12.77
N LEU A 239 10.12 11.70 13.22
CA LEU A 239 8.86 11.03 13.48
C LEU A 239 8.09 11.66 14.65
N CYS A 240 8.78 12.07 15.72
CA CYS A 240 8.13 12.79 16.82
C CYS A 240 7.51 14.11 16.35
N ALA A 241 8.17 14.84 15.45
CA ALA A 241 7.58 16.06 14.89
C ALA A 241 6.31 15.77 14.06
N LEU A 242 6.23 14.60 13.40
CA LEU A 242 5.07 14.20 12.61
C LEU A 242 3.91 13.64 13.44
N LEU A 243 4.06 13.42 14.75
CA LEU A 243 2.92 13.08 15.62
C LEU A 243 1.90 14.20 15.71
N GLU A 244 2.31 15.43 15.46
CA GLU A 244 1.45 16.63 15.44
C GLU A 244 1.13 17.10 14.00
N ASP A 245 1.35 16.24 12.99
CA ASP A 245 1.03 16.58 11.60
C ASP A 245 -0.48 16.86 11.44
N PRO A 246 -0.88 17.89 10.67
CA PRO A 246 -2.30 18.15 10.41
C PRO A 246 -3.01 16.98 9.72
N ASP A 247 -2.28 16.18 8.94
CA ASP A 247 -2.84 15.00 8.25
C ASP A 247 -2.86 13.77 9.16
N LEU A 248 -4.04 13.15 9.28
CA LEU A 248 -4.23 11.94 10.08
C LEU A 248 -3.41 10.75 9.56
N GLY A 249 -3.26 10.61 8.24
CA GLY A 249 -2.46 9.53 7.63
C GLY A 249 -0.98 9.65 7.98
N ALA A 250 -0.45 10.88 8.00
CA ALA A 250 0.92 11.15 8.42
C ALA A 250 1.11 10.85 9.93
N ARG A 251 0.18 11.28 10.81
CA ARG A 251 0.23 10.95 12.25
C ARG A 251 0.20 9.44 12.49
N ARG A 252 -0.70 8.70 11.80
CA ARG A 252 -0.78 7.23 11.87
C ARG A 252 0.54 6.57 11.47
N ALA A 253 1.11 7.00 10.36
CA ALA A 253 2.34 6.44 9.82
C ALA A 253 3.55 6.74 10.72
N ALA A 254 3.66 7.97 11.23
CA ALA A 254 4.71 8.35 12.17
C ALA A 254 4.63 7.54 13.47
N CYS A 255 3.44 7.41 14.04
CA CYS A 255 3.23 6.62 15.25
C CYS A 255 3.61 5.14 15.03
N ALA A 256 3.22 4.54 13.90
CA ALA A 256 3.56 3.15 13.56
C ALA A 256 5.08 2.97 13.36
N ALA A 257 5.74 3.92 12.70
CA ALA A 257 7.20 3.89 12.54
C ALA A 257 7.93 4.02 13.89
N LEU A 258 7.48 4.92 14.77
CA LEU A 258 8.02 5.04 16.13
C LEU A 258 7.86 3.76 16.94
N VAL A 259 6.71 3.07 16.84
CA VAL A 259 6.52 1.77 17.49
C VAL A 259 7.59 0.78 17.04
N SER A 260 7.92 0.75 15.74
CA SER A 260 8.95 -0.16 15.21
C SER A 260 10.36 0.21 15.70
N VAL A 261 10.71 1.49 15.61
CA VAL A 261 12.06 2.00 15.98
C VAL A 261 12.29 1.93 17.49
N THR A 262 11.28 2.23 18.33
CA THR A 262 11.40 2.21 19.80
C THR A 262 11.36 0.81 20.41
N THR A 263 11.36 -0.25 19.61
CA THR A 263 11.63 -1.60 20.12
C THR A 263 13.09 -1.78 20.53
N THR A 264 14.03 -1.00 19.96
CA THR A 264 15.44 -0.97 20.34
C THR A 264 15.68 -0.10 21.56
N ASP A 265 16.73 -0.39 22.32
CA ASP A 265 17.08 0.42 23.50
C ASP A 265 17.59 1.81 23.12
N GLU A 266 18.27 1.93 21.97
CA GLU A 266 18.71 3.22 21.46
C GLU A 266 17.52 4.08 21.01
N GLY A 267 16.54 3.49 20.30
CA GLY A 267 15.31 4.19 19.94
C GLY A 267 14.56 4.73 21.17
N LYS A 268 14.47 3.93 22.26
CA LYS A 268 13.89 4.40 23.53
C LYS A 268 14.71 5.53 24.17
N ARG A 269 16.05 5.42 24.14
CA ARG A 269 16.92 6.49 24.68
C ARG A 269 16.76 7.80 23.92
N ARG A 270 16.59 7.74 22.60
CA ARG A 270 16.35 8.93 21.76
C ARG A 270 15.01 9.60 22.05
N MET A 271 14.06 8.93 22.69
CA MET A 271 12.81 9.57 23.14
C MET A 271 13.06 10.63 24.24
N VAL A 272 14.18 10.53 24.98
CA VAL A 272 14.61 11.50 25.97
C VAL A 272 15.83 12.25 25.42
N PRO A 273 15.66 13.38 24.72
CA PRO A 273 16.78 14.10 24.15
C PRO A 273 17.71 14.68 25.22
N ALA A 274 19.00 14.78 24.90
CA ALA A 274 19.98 15.40 25.76
C ALA A 274 19.72 16.92 25.94
N GLU A 275 19.17 17.56 24.93
CA GLU A 275 18.72 18.95 24.92
C GLU A 275 17.21 19.04 24.71
N PRO A 276 16.52 20.06 25.24
CA PRO A 276 15.08 20.24 25.03
C PRO A 276 14.78 20.33 23.54
N ARG A 277 13.88 19.44 23.06
CA ARG A 277 13.32 19.56 21.72
C ARG A 277 12.37 20.76 21.67
N PRO A 278 12.14 21.34 20.48
CA PRO A 278 11.10 22.36 20.30
C PRO A 278 9.69 21.86 20.67
N ARG A 279 9.51 20.54 20.66
CA ARG A 279 8.25 19.86 20.99
C ARG A 279 8.51 18.70 21.94
N ASP A 280 7.62 18.54 22.91
CA ASP A 280 7.67 17.42 23.84
C ASP A 280 7.07 16.17 23.19
N ALA A 281 7.93 15.20 22.88
CA ALA A 281 7.49 13.94 22.25
C ALA A 281 6.53 13.15 23.15
N VAL A 282 6.69 13.22 24.48
CA VAL A 282 5.82 12.53 25.42
C VAL A 282 4.43 13.16 25.42
N ALA A 283 4.35 14.49 25.46
CA ALA A 283 3.09 15.21 25.36
C ALA A 283 2.37 14.94 24.03
N ALA A 284 3.11 14.90 22.90
CA ALA A 284 2.54 14.56 21.61
C ALA A 284 1.96 13.14 21.60
N ILE A 285 2.63 12.14 22.19
CA ILE A 285 2.11 10.77 22.30
C ILE A 285 0.83 10.73 23.14
N ILE A 286 0.80 11.46 24.27
CA ILE A 286 -0.37 11.52 25.15
C ILE A 286 -1.56 12.12 24.40
N ALA A 287 -1.36 13.19 23.63
CA ALA A 287 -2.42 13.79 22.81
C ALA A 287 -3.05 12.81 21.82
N LEU A 288 -2.28 11.86 21.27
CA LEU A 288 -2.80 10.84 20.37
C LEU A 288 -3.75 9.84 21.06
N LEU A 289 -3.67 9.67 22.38
CA LEU A 289 -4.58 8.80 23.12
C LEU A 289 -6.02 9.34 23.15
N ALA A 290 -6.20 10.66 22.97
CA ALA A 290 -7.51 11.31 22.94
C ALA A 290 -8.11 11.43 21.53
N GLU A 291 -7.40 10.99 20.49
CA GLU A 291 -7.88 11.05 19.11
C GLU A 291 -9.03 10.06 18.86
N PRO A 292 -10.06 10.44 18.09
CA PRO A 292 -11.22 9.57 17.82
C PRO A 292 -10.94 8.47 16.81
N ASP A 293 -9.69 8.10 16.60
CA ASP A 293 -9.23 7.14 15.60
C ASP A 293 -8.69 5.87 16.26
N ALA A 294 -9.44 4.78 16.18
CA ALA A 294 -9.12 3.50 16.84
C ALA A 294 -7.76 2.90 16.42
N TYR A 295 -7.34 3.09 15.17
CA TYR A 295 -6.02 2.64 14.74
C TYR A 295 -4.91 3.46 15.39
N LEU A 296 -5.06 4.79 15.39
CA LEU A 296 -4.06 5.70 15.95
C LEU A 296 -3.95 5.52 17.46
N THR A 297 -5.08 5.46 18.18
CA THR A 297 -5.08 5.25 19.63
C THR A 297 -4.50 3.88 20.02
N THR A 298 -4.83 2.81 19.27
CA THR A 298 -4.21 1.50 19.49
C THR A 298 -2.69 1.56 19.32
N THR A 299 -2.23 2.24 18.26
CA THR A 299 -0.80 2.37 17.96
C THR A 299 -0.10 3.26 18.97
N ALA A 300 -0.76 4.34 19.44
CA ALA A 300 -0.27 5.19 20.51
C ALA A 300 -0.13 4.42 21.84
N CYS A 301 -1.10 3.57 22.20
CA CYS A 301 -0.96 2.68 23.37
C CYS A 301 0.25 1.72 23.26
N LYS A 302 0.49 1.16 22.06
CA LYS A 302 1.69 0.33 21.83
C LYS A 302 2.97 1.16 21.99
N LEU A 303 2.98 2.39 21.48
CA LEU A 303 4.12 3.29 21.61
C LEU A 303 4.37 3.64 23.08
N VAL A 304 3.32 4.00 23.84
CA VAL A 304 3.43 4.24 25.31
C VAL A 304 4.04 3.04 26.02
N ALA A 305 3.55 1.81 25.73
CA ALA A 305 4.07 0.59 26.34
C ALA A 305 5.57 0.39 26.03
N ASN A 306 5.98 0.63 24.78
CA ASN A 306 7.40 0.51 24.38
C ASN A 306 8.29 1.52 25.08
N VAL A 307 7.89 2.79 25.08
CA VAL A 307 8.75 3.88 25.61
C VAL A 307 8.75 3.93 27.14
N ALA A 308 7.67 3.47 27.81
CA ALA A 308 7.59 3.36 29.25
C ALA A 308 8.61 2.38 29.87
N VAL A 309 9.23 1.52 29.07
CA VAL A 309 10.36 0.68 29.50
C VAL A 309 11.53 1.55 29.94
N HIS A 310 11.72 2.72 29.30
CA HIS A 310 12.78 3.66 29.69
C HIS A 310 12.40 4.44 30.96
N PRO A 311 13.20 4.42 32.07
CA PRO A 311 12.80 4.98 33.36
C PRO A 311 12.41 6.46 33.33
N LYS A 312 13.15 7.28 32.56
CA LYS A 312 12.87 8.73 32.46
C LYS A 312 11.56 9.01 31.72
N VAL A 313 11.29 8.28 30.61
CA VAL A 313 10.03 8.44 29.87
C VAL A 313 8.86 7.97 30.73
N ARG A 314 9.02 6.85 31.45
CA ARG A 314 8.01 6.35 32.38
C ARG A 314 7.69 7.36 33.49
N ALA A 315 8.72 8.03 34.05
CA ALA A 315 8.50 9.07 35.03
C ALA A 315 7.70 10.26 34.45
N GLN A 316 8.03 10.73 33.25
CA GLN A 316 7.29 11.78 32.56
C GLN A 316 5.83 11.39 32.31
N LEU A 317 5.59 10.15 31.81
CA LEU A 317 4.24 9.63 31.58
C LEU A 317 3.41 9.55 32.88
N ARG A 318 4.04 9.25 34.02
CA ARG A 318 3.38 9.21 35.34
C ARG A 318 3.07 10.59 35.90
N GLU A 319 3.96 11.53 35.71
CA GLU A 319 3.85 12.91 36.21
C GLU A 319 2.84 13.72 35.38
N ASP A 320 2.59 13.32 34.14
CA ASP A 320 1.62 13.96 33.28
C ASP A 320 0.18 13.69 33.76
N LYS A 321 -0.59 14.76 33.91
CA LYS A 321 -1.93 14.69 34.49
C LYS A 321 -2.98 14.12 33.55
N GLU A 322 -2.72 14.08 32.24
CA GLU A 322 -3.65 13.64 31.21
C GLU A 322 -3.40 12.18 30.78
N CYS A 323 -2.18 11.67 30.96
CA CYS A 323 -1.77 10.35 30.49
C CYS A 323 -2.65 9.21 31.05
N LEU A 324 -2.66 9.03 32.37
CA LEU A 324 -3.44 7.93 33.00
C LEU A 324 -4.94 8.09 32.81
N PRO A 325 -5.56 9.30 32.96
CA PRO A 325 -6.97 9.49 32.64
C PRO A 325 -7.33 9.17 31.20
N ALA A 326 -6.49 9.54 30.22
CA ALA A 326 -6.72 9.19 28.81
C ALA A 326 -6.69 7.67 28.59
N ILE A 327 -5.70 6.97 29.16
CA ILE A 327 -5.61 5.51 29.10
C ILE A 327 -6.83 4.85 29.77
N ASP A 328 -7.28 5.35 30.92
CA ASP A 328 -8.44 4.83 31.64
C ASP A 328 -9.74 5.03 30.85
N ALA A 329 -9.91 6.16 30.18
CA ALA A 329 -11.02 6.40 29.27
C ALA A 329 -11.07 5.39 28.12
N LEU A 330 -9.91 5.04 27.53
CA LEU A 330 -9.80 4.01 26.50
C LEU A 330 -10.13 2.60 27.01
N ILE A 331 -9.77 2.29 28.28
CA ILE A 331 -10.11 1.01 28.93
C ILE A 331 -11.61 0.90 29.17
N ALA A 332 -12.25 2.02 29.53
CA ALA A 332 -13.69 2.08 29.83
C ALA A 332 -14.58 2.12 28.59
N GLY A 333 -14.02 2.30 27.41
CA GLY A 333 -14.67 2.57 26.12
C GLY A 333 -16.04 1.92 25.85
N PRO A 334 -16.77 2.35 24.80
CA PRO A 334 -18.21 2.06 24.62
C PRO A 334 -18.56 0.60 24.25
N GLY A 335 -17.59 -0.32 24.13
CA GLY A 335 -17.87 -1.77 24.09
C GLY A 335 -18.08 -2.39 22.71
N THR A 336 -17.59 -1.79 21.63
CA THR A 336 -17.53 -2.43 20.31
C THR A 336 -16.32 -3.36 20.17
N ASP A 337 -16.27 -4.24 19.18
CA ASP A 337 -15.12 -5.13 18.93
C ASP A 337 -13.81 -4.34 18.68
N GLN A 338 -13.89 -3.18 18.02
CA GLN A 338 -12.76 -2.28 17.85
C GLN A 338 -12.29 -1.70 19.19
N ASP A 339 -13.21 -1.32 20.05
CA ASP A 339 -12.91 -0.80 21.37
C ASP A 339 -12.28 -1.86 22.28
N ALA A 340 -12.61 -3.14 22.10
CA ALA A 340 -11.99 -4.24 22.81
C ALA A 340 -10.47 -4.34 22.54
N LEU A 341 -10.06 -4.16 21.29
CA LEU A 341 -8.64 -4.14 20.92
C LEU A 341 -7.92 -2.91 21.48
N VAL A 342 -8.53 -1.72 21.37
CA VAL A 342 -8.00 -0.48 21.96
C VAL A 342 -7.86 -0.66 23.48
N ALA A 343 -8.90 -1.13 24.18
CA ALA A 343 -8.88 -1.35 25.62
C ALA A 343 -7.81 -2.38 26.05
N GLN A 344 -7.58 -3.43 25.25
CA GLN A 344 -6.50 -4.39 25.50
C GLN A 344 -5.13 -3.71 25.50
N HIS A 345 -4.82 -2.93 24.47
CA HIS A 345 -3.53 -2.23 24.38
C HIS A 345 -3.41 -1.09 25.39
N ALA A 346 -4.51 -0.44 25.74
CA ALA A 346 -4.55 0.55 26.80
C ALA A 346 -4.22 -0.05 28.18
N ARG A 347 -4.70 -1.27 28.50
CA ARG A 347 -4.31 -1.97 29.72
C ARG A 347 -2.81 -2.27 29.75
N ILE A 348 -2.25 -2.77 28.65
CA ILE A 348 -0.80 -3.03 28.54
C ILE A 348 -0.01 -1.74 28.73
N ALA A 349 -0.45 -0.63 28.11
CA ALA A 349 0.17 0.68 28.29
C ALA A 349 0.12 1.15 29.76
N LYS A 350 -1.04 0.99 30.42
CA LYS A 350 -1.22 1.32 31.84
C LYS A 350 -0.26 0.55 32.73
N ASP A 351 -0.21 -0.78 32.52
CA ASP A 351 0.67 -1.66 33.30
C ASP A 351 2.14 -1.25 33.13
N ALA A 352 2.57 -0.91 31.90
CA ALA A 352 3.93 -0.45 31.62
C ALA A 352 4.24 0.90 32.28
N VAL A 353 3.30 1.84 32.28
CA VAL A 353 3.46 3.15 32.95
C VAL A 353 3.52 2.98 34.45
N LEU A 354 2.68 2.13 35.04
CA LEU A 354 2.61 1.91 36.50
C LEU A 354 3.66 0.92 37.03
N TRP A 355 4.42 0.24 36.14
CA TRP A 355 5.40 -0.74 36.56
C TRP A 355 6.48 -0.14 37.49
N GLU A 356 6.71 -0.78 38.62
CA GLU A 356 7.76 -0.45 39.59
C GLU A 356 8.79 -1.58 39.62
N PRO A 357 10.11 -1.27 39.66
CA PRO A 357 11.18 -2.24 39.70
C PRO A 357 11.25 -3.01 41.03
#